data_751f47e3d3db06135388ac82308e8a3f
#
_entry.id   751f47e3d3db06135388ac82308e8a3f
#
_cell.length_a   1.000
_cell.length_b   1.000
_cell.length_c   1.000
_cell.angle_alpha   90.00
_cell.angle_beta   90.00
_cell.angle_gamma   90.00
#
_symmetry.space_group_name_H-M   'P 1'
#
loop_
_entity.id
_entity.type
_entity.pdbx_description
1 polymer ?
#
loop_
_entity_poly.entity_id
_entity_poly.type
_entity_poly.pdbx_seq_one_letter_code
_entity_poly.pdbx_strand_id
1 'polypeptide(L)'
;YAIFKKALYIVMECMTMMLASDGEGASKMLECTVSGAPDQDTAIIVAKSIIRSPLTKCAMFGEDANWGRILCAIGYAEADFDIDKVDVDLESEKGIVEVCRNGSGIPFSEEKASEVLSEDDIYINVNLNQGEAPAKAWGCDLTYDYVKINGDYRS
;
A
#
# COMPACT_ATOMS: atom_id res chain seq x y z
N TYR A 1 -5.99 -31.32 8.15
CA TYR A 1 -6.64 -30.00 8.27
C TYR A 1 -5.64 -28.85 8.05
N ALA A 2 -4.46 -28.82 8.71
CA ALA A 2 -3.48 -27.75 8.61
C ALA A 2 -2.98 -27.54 7.17
N ILE A 3 -2.66 -28.60 6.42
CA ILE A 3 -2.22 -28.53 5.02
C ILE A 3 -3.32 -27.93 4.13
N PHE A 4 -4.57 -28.39 4.31
CA PHE A 4 -5.71 -27.84 3.56
C PHE A 4 -5.92 -26.35 3.85
N LYS A 5 -5.86 -25.95 5.13
CA LYS A 5 -5.97 -24.56 5.53
C LYS A 5 -4.89 -23.69 4.86
N LYS A 6 -3.63 -24.15 4.87
CA LYS A 6 -2.52 -23.45 4.23
C LYS A 6 -2.72 -23.32 2.71
N ALA A 7 -3.12 -24.40 2.04
CA ALA A 7 -3.40 -24.37 0.61
C ALA A 7 -4.55 -23.42 0.27
N LEU A 8 -5.62 -23.40 1.07
CA LEU A 8 -6.74 -22.49 0.90
C LEU A 8 -6.30 -21.02 1.04
N TYR A 9 -5.48 -20.68 2.04
CA TYR A 9 -4.95 -19.34 2.20
C TYR A 9 -4.13 -18.89 0.99
N ILE A 10 -3.26 -19.75 0.45
CA ILE A 10 -2.47 -19.42 -0.75
C ILE A 10 -3.40 -19.12 -1.93
N VAL A 11 -4.42 -19.94 -2.15
CA VAL A 11 -5.39 -19.71 -3.24
C VAL A 11 -6.15 -18.38 -3.03
N MET A 12 -6.62 -18.13 -1.81
CA MET A 12 -7.34 -16.89 -1.49
C MET A 12 -6.46 -15.66 -1.68
N GLU A 13 -5.20 -15.72 -1.29
CA GLU A 13 -4.23 -14.64 -1.48
C GLU A 13 -3.98 -14.37 -2.97
N CYS A 14 -3.71 -15.41 -3.76
CA CYS A 14 -3.58 -15.28 -5.22
C CYS A 14 -4.82 -14.68 -5.87
N MET A 15 -6.02 -15.13 -5.49
CA MET A 15 -7.27 -14.58 -6.03
C MET A 15 -7.47 -13.11 -5.62
N THR A 16 -7.09 -12.73 -4.40
CA THR A 16 -7.17 -11.35 -3.93
C THR A 16 -6.25 -10.43 -4.74
N MET A 17 -5.03 -10.88 -5.02
CA MET A 17 -4.08 -10.15 -5.87
C MET A 17 -4.62 -9.99 -7.29
N MET A 18 -5.17 -11.06 -7.88
CA MET A 18 -5.79 -11.01 -9.22
C MET A 18 -6.96 -10.01 -9.26
N LEU A 19 -7.82 -9.99 -8.25
CA LEU A 19 -8.92 -9.02 -8.14
C LEU A 19 -8.41 -7.59 -7.98
N ALA A 20 -7.33 -7.38 -7.23
CA ALA A 20 -6.74 -6.07 -7.04
C ALA A 20 -6.10 -5.53 -8.33
N SER A 21 -5.38 -6.38 -9.07
CA SER A 21 -4.73 -6.01 -10.33
C SER A 21 -5.71 -5.80 -11.49
N ASP A 22 -6.91 -6.41 -11.43
CA ASP A 22 -7.97 -6.24 -12.45
C ASP A 22 -8.90 -5.05 -12.12
N GLY A 23 -8.40 -4.04 -11.43
CA GLY A 23 -9.14 -2.82 -11.15
C GLY A 23 -9.49 -2.05 -12.42
N GLU A 24 -10.71 -1.50 -12.52
CA GLU A 24 -11.16 -0.78 -13.71
C GLU A 24 -10.25 0.42 -14.02
N GLY A 25 -9.61 0.39 -15.18
CA GLY A 25 -8.67 1.42 -15.61
C GLY A 25 -7.37 1.48 -14.80
N ALA A 26 -7.06 0.46 -14.00
CA ALA A 26 -5.83 0.39 -13.23
C ALA A 26 -4.60 0.14 -14.11
N SER A 27 -3.46 0.67 -13.70
CA SER A 27 -2.18 0.45 -14.35
C SER A 27 -1.15 -0.24 -13.43
N LYS A 28 -1.36 -0.18 -12.11
CA LYS A 28 -0.44 -0.76 -11.12
C LYS A 28 -1.19 -1.53 -10.03
N MET A 29 -0.63 -2.68 -9.64
CA MET A 29 -1.05 -3.41 -8.45
C MET A 29 -0.29 -2.87 -7.24
N LEU A 30 -1.00 -2.65 -6.14
CA LEU A 30 -0.43 -2.15 -4.89
C LEU A 30 -0.59 -3.21 -3.80
N GLU A 31 0.49 -3.62 -3.18
CA GLU A 31 0.48 -4.41 -1.95
C GLU A 31 0.96 -3.53 -0.79
N CYS A 32 0.15 -3.37 0.24
CA CYS A 32 0.57 -2.73 1.47
C CYS A 32 0.82 -3.79 2.55
N THR A 33 2.05 -3.89 3.02
CA THR A 33 2.46 -4.72 4.14
C THR A 33 2.68 -3.85 5.37
N VAL A 34 1.88 -4.07 6.41
CA VAL A 34 2.08 -3.46 7.74
C VAL A 34 2.72 -4.49 8.66
N SER A 35 3.75 -4.08 9.38
CA SER A 35 4.46 -4.86 10.40
C SER A 35 4.59 -4.07 11.70
N GLY A 36 5.02 -4.73 12.77
CA GLY A 36 5.29 -4.05 14.03
C GLY A 36 4.08 -3.42 14.70
N ALA A 37 2.85 -3.84 14.36
CA ALA A 37 1.63 -3.33 15.00
C ALA A 37 1.42 -3.92 16.40
N PRO A 38 0.77 -3.18 17.33
CA PRO A 38 0.48 -3.67 18.66
C PRO A 38 -0.45 -4.90 18.65
N ASP A 39 -1.35 -4.98 17.68
CA ASP A 39 -2.28 -6.11 17.49
C ASP A 39 -2.67 -6.26 16.01
N GLN A 40 -3.34 -7.38 15.72
CA GLN A 40 -3.75 -7.76 14.36
C GLN A 40 -4.79 -6.81 13.76
N ASP A 41 -5.72 -6.32 14.56
CA ASP A 41 -6.79 -5.42 14.10
C ASP A 41 -6.21 -4.07 13.69
N THR A 42 -5.29 -3.52 14.48
CA THR A 42 -4.54 -2.30 14.15
C THR A 42 -3.79 -2.46 12.82
N ALA A 43 -3.07 -3.56 12.63
CA ALA A 43 -2.34 -3.82 11.38
C ALA A 43 -3.27 -3.84 10.17
N ILE A 44 -4.42 -4.52 10.28
CA ILE A 44 -5.43 -4.61 9.20
C ILE A 44 -6.03 -3.25 8.90
N ILE A 45 -6.40 -2.48 9.92
CA ILE A 45 -7.01 -1.15 9.76
C ILE A 45 -6.04 -0.22 9.04
N VAL A 46 -4.79 -0.17 9.46
CA VAL A 46 -3.75 0.66 8.83
C VAL A 46 -3.50 0.26 7.38
N ALA A 47 -3.28 -1.02 7.09
CA ALA A 47 -3.06 -1.51 5.74
C ALA A 47 -4.22 -1.14 4.80
N LYS A 48 -5.46 -1.36 5.24
CA LYS A 48 -6.67 -1.00 4.48
C LYS A 48 -6.82 0.51 4.30
N SER A 49 -6.47 1.32 5.30
CA SER A 49 -6.53 2.78 5.20
C SER A 49 -5.63 3.30 4.07
N ILE A 50 -4.40 2.78 3.98
CA ILE A 50 -3.43 3.15 2.93
C ILE A 50 -3.96 2.76 1.55
N ILE A 51 -4.34 1.49 1.36
CA ILE A 51 -4.79 0.97 0.05
C ILE A 51 -6.08 1.63 -0.43
N ARG A 52 -6.94 2.09 0.47
CA ARG A 52 -8.20 2.77 0.14
C ARG A 52 -8.04 4.28 -0.08
N SER A 53 -6.90 4.86 0.25
CA SER A 53 -6.64 6.29 0.12
C SER A 53 -6.55 6.72 -1.36
N PRO A 54 -7.47 7.56 -1.86
CA PRO A 54 -7.37 8.07 -3.24
C PRO A 54 -6.07 8.83 -3.48
N LEU A 55 -5.57 9.57 -2.49
CA LEU A 55 -4.32 10.33 -2.62
C LEU A 55 -3.10 9.44 -2.74
N THR A 56 -3.04 8.35 -1.97
CA THR A 56 -1.97 7.34 -2.09
C THR A 56 -2.02 6.67 -3.46
N LYS A 57 -3.20 6.25 -3.89
CA LYS A 57 -3.40 5.60 -5.20
C LYS A 57 -2.98 6.52 -6.36
N CYS A 58 -3.34 7.80 -6.31
CA CYS A 58 -2.90 8.79 -7.30
C CYS A 58 -1.39 9.05 -7.26
N ALA A 59 -0.76 9.00 -6.08
CA ALA A 59 0.69 9.13 -5.97
C ALA A 59 1.40 7.97 -6.67
N MET A 60 0.94 6.74 -6.47
CA MET A 60 1.51 5.55 -7.12
C MET A 60 1.33 5.60 -8.64
N PHE A 61 0.17 6.05 -9.13
CA PHE A 61 -0.07 6.29 -10.56
C PHE A 61 0.89 7.33 -11.13
N GLY A 62 1.12 8.41 -10.41
CA GLY A 62 2.01 9.51 -10.83
C GLY A 62 3.49 9.27 -10.54
N GLU A 63 3.88 8.06 -10.08
CA GLU A 63 5.26 7.70 -9.71
C GLU A 63 5.87 8.68 -8.69
N ASP A 64 5.01 9.21 -7.81
CA ASP A 64 5.37 10.17 -6.77
C ASP A 64 5.58 9.43 -5.43
N ALA A 65 6.81 9.39 -4.95
CA ALA A 65 7.18 8.78 -3.67
C ALA A 65 6.68 9.59 -2.47
N ASN A 66 5.40 9.92 -2.47
CA ASN A 66 4.76 10.84 -1.55
C ASN A 66 4.45 10.20 -0.19
N TRP A 67 5.49 10.09 0.65
CA TRP A 67 5.35 9.60 2.02
C TRP A 67 4.31 10.38 2.84
N GLY A 68 4.14 11.68 2.58
CA GLY A 68 3.16 12.52 3.28
C GLY A 68 1.72 12.06 3.05
N ARG A 69 1.37 11.63 1.82
CA ARG A 69 0.05 11.05 1.52
C ARG A 69 -0.15 9.69 2.20
N ILE A 70 0.92 8.89 2.31
CA ILE A 70 0.87 7.61 3.02
C ILE A 70 0.66 7.85 4.51
N LEU A 71 1.44 8.75 5.15
CA LEU A 71 1.25 9.11 6.56
C LEU A 71 -0.13 9.73 6.82
N CYS A 72 -0.65 10.53 5.89
CA CYS A 72 -2.01 11.04 5.97
C CYS A 72 -3.05 9.91 6.00
N ALA A 73 -2.89 8.90 5.14
CA ALA A 73 -3.75 7.72 5.12
C ALA A 73 -3.64 6.89 6.42
N ILE A 74 -2.43 6.77 6.97
CA ILE A 74 -2.19 6.16 8.28
C ILE A 74 -2.87 6.96 9.40
N GLY A 75 -2.82 8.29 9.35
CA GLY A 75 -3.46 9.17 10.34
C GLY A 75 -4.99 9.14 10.31
N TYR A 76 -5.62 8.69 9.21
CA TYR A 76 -7.07 8.43 9.14
C TYR A 76 -7.47 7.05 9.67
N ALA A 77 -6.50 6.19 9.96
CA ALA A 77 -6.79 4.87 10.49
C ALA A 77 -7.42 4.99 11.89
N GLU A 78 -8.59 4.39 12.07
CA GLU A 78 -9.28 4.36 13.36
C GLU A 78 -8.64 3.32 14.29
N ALA A 79 -7.36 3.52 14.63
CA ALA A 79 -6.58 2.65 15.49
C ALA A 79 -5.65 3.48 16.38
N ASP A 80 -5.29 2.93 17.53
CA ASP A 80 -4.45 3.61 18.52
C ASP A 80 -3.00 3.14 18.39
N PHE A 81 -2.14 4.04 17.92
CA PHE A 81 -0.70 3.85 17.78
C PHE A 81 0.02 5.21 17.68
N ASP A 82 1.31 5.22 17.92
CA ASP A 82 2.14 6.41 17.88
C ASP A 82 2.70 6.61 16.46
N ILE A 83 2.21 7.63 15.75
CA ILE A 83 2.63 7.92 14.37
C ILE A 83 4.10 8.35 14.27
N ASP A 84 4.67 8.90 15.36
CA ASP A 84 6.07 9.34 15.39
C ASP A 84 7.08 8.18 15.41
N LYS A 85 6.60 6.93 15.40
CA LYS A 85 7.41 5.72 15.30
C LYS A 85 7.31 5.02 13.94
N VAL A 86 6.48 5.54 13.04
CA VAL A 86 6.17 4.88 11.77
C VAL A 86 7.32 5.04 10.78
N ASP A 87 7.73 3.91 10.18
CA ASP A 87 8.65 3.87 9.05
C ASP A 87 7.90 3.46 7.78
N VAL A 88 8.28 4.02 6.63
CA VAL A 88 7.70 3.67 5.32
C VAL A 88 8.80 3.49 4.29
N ASP A 89 8.72 2.39 3.55
CA ASP A 89 9.54 2.10 2.38
C ASP A 89 8.63 1.81 1.18
N LEU A 90 9.10 2.19 0.00
CA LEU A 90 8.49 1.84 -1.29
C LEU A 90 9.42 0.87 -2.01
N GLU A 91 8.85 -0.20 -2.56
CA GLU A 91 9.61 -1.29 -3.15
C GLU A 91 8.97 -1.77 -4.45
N SER A 92 9.79 -2.24 -5.37
CA SER A 92 9.40 -2.99 -6.56
C SER A 92 10.55 -3.95 -6.95
N GLU A 93 10.46 -4.62 -8.11
CA GLU A 93 11.58 -5.43 -8.61
C GLU A 93 12.85 -4.60 -8.91
N LYS A 94 12.72 -3.27 -9.06
CA LYS A 94 13.86 -2.35 -9.25
C LYS A 94 14.57 -1.98 -7.96
N GLY A 95 14.05 -2.37 -6.80
CA GLY A 95 14.68 -2.17 -5.49
C GLY A 95 13.79 -1.45 -4.50
N ILE A 96 14.42 -0.86 -3.48
CA ILE A 96 13.74 -0.23 -2.35
C ILE A 96 14.18 1.23 -2.24
N VAL A 97 13.21 2.10 -1.88
CA VAL A 97 13.44 3.49 -1.49
C VAL A 97 12.86 3.73 -0.10
N GLU A 98 13.72 4.10 0.83
CA GLU A 98 13.30 4.53 2.16
C GLU A 98 12.81 5.97 2.07
N VAL A 99 11.56 6.23 2.48
CA VAL A 99 10.93 7.55 2.31
C VAL A 99 10.53 8.20 3.63
N CYS A 100 10.34 7.41 4.69
CA CYS A 100 9.95 7.91 6.00
C CYS A 100 10.59 7.09 7.12
N ARG A 101 11.06 7.76 8.15
CA ARG A 101 11.56 7.16 9.39
C ARG A 101 11.04 7.96 10.59
N ASN A 102 10.58 7.25 11.61
CA ASN A 102 10.05 7.85 12.84
C ASN A 102 9.00 8.94 12.54
N GLY A 103 8.01 8.64 11.70
CA GLY A 103 6.92 9.55 11.35
C GLY A 103 7.32 10.79 10.54
N SER A 104 8.55 10.85 10.06
CA SER A 104 9.06 12.01 9.33
C SER A 104 9.73 11.60 8.03
N GLY A 105 9.57 12.41 6.98
CA GLY A 105 10.24 12.20 5.71
C GLY A 105 11.76 12.31 5.85
N ILE A 106 12.46 11.45 5.13
CA ILE A 106 13.91 11.47 5.05
C ILE A 106 14.36 11.80 3.62
N PRO A 107 15.57 12.31 3.42
CA PRO A 107 16.10 12.52 2.07
C PRO A 107 16.26 11.20 1.32
N PHE A 108 15.80 11.15 0.08
CA PHE A 108 15.97 10.03 -0.83
C PHE A 108 16.29 10.53 -2.25
N SER A 109 16.69 9.62 -3.14
CA SER A 109 16.91 9.95 -4.55
C SER A 109 15.58 9.90 -5.31
N GLU A 110 15.16 11.04 -5.88
CA GLU A 110 13.97 11.12 -6.75
C GLU A 110 14.12 10.24 -8.00
N GLU A 111 15.34 10.16 -8.57
CA GLU A 111 15.63 9.31 -9.71
C GLU A 111 15.41 7.83 -9.36
N LYS A 112 15.91 7.40 -8.21
CA LYS A 112 15.70 6.02 -7.72
C LYS A 112 14.24 5.77 -7.39
N ALA A 113 13.55 6.73 -6.80
CA ALA A 113 12.13 6.63 -6.49
C ALA A 113 11.28 6.45 -7.77
N SER A 114 11.54 7.25 -8.79
CA SER A 114 10.88 7.11 -10.11
C SER A 114 11.17 5.75 -10.74
N GLU A 115 12.43 5.28 -10.69
CA GLU A 115 12.80 3.94 -11.18
C GLU A 115 12.00 2.83 -10.48
N VAL A 116 11.90 2.89 -9.15
CA VAL A 116 11.14 1.91 -8.35
C VAL A 116 9.65 1.99 -8.66
N LEU A 117 9.10 3.19 -8.74
CA LEU A 117 7.66 3.39 -8.94
C LEU A 117 7.20 3.26 -10.39
N SER A 118 8.13 3.10 -11.36
CA SER A 118 7.77 2.86 -12.78
C SER A 118 7.26 1.44 -13.04
N GLU A 119 7.44 0.50 -12.10
CA GLU A 119 6.99 -0.88 -12.22
C GLU A 119 5.47 -1.02 -12.00
N ASP A 120 4.90 -2.12 -12.50
CA ASP A 120 3.47 -2.41 -12.40
C ASP A 120 3.07 -2.93 -11.00
N ASP A 121 3.99 -3.61 -10.31
CA ASP A 121 3.79 -4.13 -8.96
C ASP A 121 4.57 -3.28 -7.94
N ILE A 122 3.84 -2.56 -7.09
CA ILE A 122 4.40 -1.68 -6.07
C ILE A 122 4.06 -2.21 -4.68
N TYR A 123 5.08 -2.30 -3.83
CA TYR A 123 4.99 -2.72 -2.44
C TYR A 123 5.18 -1.51 -1.53
N ILE A 124 4.19 -1.23 -0.69
CA ILE A 124 4.23 -0.20 0.34
C ILE A 124 4.48 -0.89 1.67
N ASN A 125 5.72 -0.83 2.16
CA ASN A 125 6.14 -1.46 3.40
C ASN A 125 6.07 -0.46 4.54
N VAL A 126 5.25 -0.75 5.55
CA VAL A 126 5.04 0.09 6.74
C VAL A 126 5.41 -0.68 7.99
N ASN A 127 6.27 -0.10 8.82
CA ASN A 127 6.55 -0.64 10.15
C ASN A 127 6.05 0.36 11.20
N LEU A 128 5.14 -0.09 12.07
CA LEU A 128 4.64 0.75 13.17
C LEU A 128 5.60 0.79 14.37
N ASN A 129 6.55 -0.13 14.48
CA ASN A 129 7.56 -0.22 15.56
C ASN A 129 6.96 -0.28 16.99
N GLN A 130 5.77 -0.88 17.15
CA GLN A 130 5.04 -0.87 18.43
C GLN A 130 4.52 -2.25 18.85
N GLY A 131 4.91 -3.30 18.14
CA GLY A 131 4.54 -4.68 18.42
C GLY A 131 5.10 -5.63 17.38
N GLU A 132 4.41 -6.76 17.18
CA GLU A 132 4.86 -7.81 16.25
C GLU A 132 3.77 -8.24 15.25
N ALA A 133 2.55 -7.69 15.36
CA ALA A 133 1.45 -8.11 14.51
C ALA A 133 1.61 -7.58 13.08
N PRO A 134 1.46 -8.44 12.05
CA PRO A 134 1.49 -8.04 10.65
C PRO A 134 0.12 -8.07 10.00
N ALA A 135 -0.04 -7.32 8.91
CA ALA A 135 -1.15 -7.49 7.98
C ALA A 135 -0.73 -7.12 6.56
N LYS A 136 -1.50 -7.64 5.58
CA LYS A 136 -1.39 -7.23 4.18
C LYS A 136 -2.74 -6.79 3.65
N ALA A 137 -2.71 -5.83 2.72
CA ALA A 137 -3.86 -5.44 1.93
C ALA A 137 -3.42 -5.18 0.49
N TRP A 138 -4.30 -5.50 -0.46
CA TRP A 138 -4.04 -5.32 -1.89
C TRP A 138 -5.06 -4.38 -2.50
N GLY A 139 -4.64 -3.66 -3.53
CA GLY A 139 -5.46 -2.77 -4.32
C GLY A 139 -4.74 -2.37 -5.59
N CYS A 140 -5.27 -1.37 -6.27
CA CYS A 140 -4.67 -0.81 -7.48
C CYS A 140 -4.50 0.70 -7.33
N ASP A 141 -3.77 1.30 -8.25
CA ASP A 141 -3.66 2.74 -8.40
C ASP A 141 -4.99 3.41 -8.77
N LEU A 142 -4.99 4.72 -8.95
CA LEU A 142 -6.14 5.49 -9.42
C LEU A 142 -5.71 6.37 -10.58
N THR A 143 -6.20 6.03 -11.77
CA THR A 143 -5.77 6.61 -13.05
C THR A 143 -6.79 7.59 -13.63
N TYR A 144 -6.42 8.31 -14.67
CA TYR A 144 -7.37 9.10 -15.46
C TYR A 144 -8.41 8.22 -16.17
N ASP A 145 -8.05 7.00 -16.56
CA ASP A 145 -8.97 6.08 -17.24
C ASP A 145 -10.09 5.63 -16.30
N TYR A 146 -9.83 5.44 -15.00
CA TYR A 146 -10.90 5.19 -14.03
C TYR A 146 -11.96 6.30 -14.06
N VAL A 147 -11.54 7.57 -14.02
CA VAL A 147 -12.46 8.70 -14.03
C VAL A 147 -13.21 8.79 -15.37
N LYS A 148 -12.50 8.58 -16.49
CA LYS A 148 -13.08 8.61 -17.83
C LYS A 148 -14.16 7.54 -18.02
N ILE A 149 -13.82 6.28 -17.69
CA ILE A 149 -14.74 5.15 -17.82
C ILE A 149 -16.02 5.40 -16.99
N ASN A 150 -15.86 5.79 -15.72
CA ASN A 150 -16.99 6.00 -14.83
C ASN A 150 -17.77 7.29 -15.14
N GLY A 151 -17.11 8.32 -15.67
CA GLY A 151 -17.74 9.58 -16.10
C GLY A 151 -18.55 9.44 -17.37
N ASP A 152 -18.15 8.54 -18.28
CA ASP A 152 -18.83 8.28 -19.54
C ASP A 152 -19.94 7.22 -19.40
N TYR A 153 -19.92 6.42 -18.34
CA TYR A 153 -20.93 5.41 -18.09
C TYR A 153 -22.26 6.05 -17.68
N ARG A 154 -23.28 5.84 -18.52
CA ARG A 154 -24.66 6.27 -18.26
C ARG A 154 -25.56 5.05 -18.20
N SER A 155 -26.21 4.85 -17.07
CA SER A 155 -27.25 3.83 -16.86
C SER A 155 -28.59 4.28 -17.41
#